data_9c5edc936ca02193d400757a5fc6d2a2
#
_entry.id   9c5edc936ca02193d400757a5fc6d2a2
#
_cell.length_a   1.000
_cell.length_b   1.000
_cell.length_c   1.000
_cell.angle_alpha   90.00
_cell.angle_beta   90.00
_cell.angle_gamma   90.00
#
_symmetry.space_group_name_H-M   'P 1'
#
loop_
_entity.id
_entity.type
_entity.pdbx_description
1 polymer ?
#
loop_
_entity_poly.entity_id
_entity_poly.type
_entity_poly.pdbx_seq_one_letter_code
_entity_poly.pdbx_strand_id
1 'polypeptide(L)'
;MMAATSIPSITIILESGSGEHPRYVFQQSFRIGRHPACALQLSDDVVSRQHAEVCWEDNQWWLVDLQSANGVFMDGTSVQKVPLSGNGRFQLGSAGPILAFQVESPSPPVPDLSTMPTEVLDSGPGTAPPDDLAHYKSHYFGKDENETLGVHTMMVRRAFAEVQRRQRITYLTIIGIVLLLLVATGAVALHKHRQVVKQRKLAADVFYTMRSLEIDLIKLKAEAEHLRSVQTKIQIDGVENQKEKLEQSYNNYVESLNVYSRGLSEKEKIILRMAHRFGECEINMPSGFADEVMAFIAQWQSGRRLANVIARAKRLGYIPRIVRAMAKQQLPPQFFYLAVQESNLNNRAVGPRTRFGIAKGMWQFIPSTAEKYGLRTGPLKDEPEVDPLDEREDFAKSTEAAASYIRDLYTTDAQASGLLVMASYNWGERRVLSLIQSLPANPRERNFWKLITKYRDKIPDETYTYVFSIFAAAVIGENPRLFGFDFDNPLSLANRPG
;
A
#
# COMPACT_ATOMS: atom_id res chain seq x y z
N MET A 1 32.42 49.48 22.17
CA MET A 1 32.61 48.76 20.92
C MET A 1 32.36 47.29 21.22
N MET A 2 31.20 46.74 20.80
CA MET A 2 30.89 45.33 20.97
C MET A 2 31.77 44.54 20.00
N ALA A 3 32.47 43.53 20.49
CA ALA A 3 33.26 42.61 19.67
C ALA A 3 32.31 41.88 18.74
N ALA A 4 32.53 41.92 17.43
CA ALA A 4 31.81 41.17 16.47
C ALA A 4 32.08 39.66 16.70
N THR A 5 31.11 38.95 17.26
CA THR A 5 31.15 37.49 17.43
C THR A 5 31.13 36.90 16.03
N SER A 6 32.22 36.30 15.57
CA SER A 6 32.28 35.60 14.29
C SER A 6 31.35 34.39 14.34
N ILE A 7 30.44 34.26 13.35
CA ILE A 7 29.56 33.10 13.22
C ILE A 7 30.45 31.88 12.98
N PRO A 8 30.34 30.82 13.82
CA PRO A 8 31.10 29.57 13.60
C PRO A 8 30.72 28.94 12.26
N SER A 9 31.67 28.33 11.56
CA SER A 9 31.39 27.67 10.30
C SER A 9 30.60 26.37 10.50
N ILE A 10 29.74 26.05 9.55
CA ILE A 10 29.06 24.76 9.46
C ILE A 10 29.47 24.09 8.15
N THR A 11 29.94 22.86 8.25
CA THR A 11 30.28 22.03 7.11
C THR A 11 29.16 21.03 6.84
N ILE A 12 28.66 20.98 5.59
CA ILE A 12 27.68 20.00 5.13
C ILE A 12 28.37 19.02 4.17
N ILE A 13 28.13 17.72 4.37
CA ILE A 13 28.73 16.64 3.59
C ILE A 13 27.57 15.82 3.01
N LEU A 14 27.52 15.65 1.70
CA LEU A 14 26.51 14.84 1.03
C LEU A 14 26.94 13.37 1.08
N GLU A 15 26.22 12.51 1.82
CA GLU A 15 26.47 11.08 1.96
C GLU A 15 25.63 10.30 0.92
N SER A 16 25.94 10.39 -0.39
CA SER A 16 25.28 9.61 -1.42
C SER A 16 26.28 8.94 -2.34
N GLY A 17 26.31 7.58 -2.33
CA GLY A 17 27.08 6.75 -3.26
C GLY A 17 28.49 6.38 -2.78
N SER A 18 29.09 5.39 -3.46
CA SER A 18 30.47 4.93 -3.25
C SER A 18 31.44 5.87 -4.01
N GLY A 19 31.86 6.97 -3.40
CA GLY A 19 32.78 7.94 -4.01
C GLY A 19 33.17 9.07 -3.06
N GLU A 20 33.93 10.05 -3.53
CA GLU A 20 34.26 11.26 -2.77
C GLU A 20 32.96 12.00 -2.41
N HIS A 21 32.77 12.25 -1.10
CA HIS A 21 31.62 12.98 -0.59
C HIS A 21 31.89 14.49 -0.69
N PRO A 22 31.14 15.26 -1.50
CA PRO A 22 31.36 16.70 -1.63
C PRO A 22 31.07 17.41 -0.29
N ARG A 23 31.98 18.33 0.08
CA ARG A 23 31.91 19.10 1.31
C ARG A 23 31.64 20.57 0.98
N TYR A 24 30.71 21.16 1.69
CA TYR A 24 30.28 22.55 1.55
C TYR A 24 30.42 23.25 2.89
N VAL A 25 31.13 24.37 2.96
CA VAL A 25 31.37 25.13 4.20
C VAL A 25 30.63 26.45 4.11
N PHE A 26 29.83 26.77 5.15
CA PHE A 26 29.02 27.97 5.21
C PHE A 26 29.30 28.74 6.52
N GLN A 27 29.30 30.07 6.43
CA GLN A 27 29.42 31.02 7.56
C GLN A 27 28.22 31.97 7.61
N GLN A 28 27.19 31.74 6.80
CA GLN A 28 25.93 32.47 6.75
C GLN A 28 24.78 31.55 6.47
N SER A 29 23.57 31.94 6.79
CA SER A 29 22.36 31.15 6.52
C SER A 29 22.22 30.83 5.03
N PHE A 30 21.79 29.60 4.70
CA PHE A 30 21.67 29.13 3.35
C PHE A 30 20.49 28.18 3.19
N ARG A 31 20.00 28.04 1.94
CA ARG A 31 18.90 27.14 1.57
C ARG A 31 19.40 25.92 0.82
N ILE A 32 18.69 24.81 1.07
CA ILE A 32 18.91 23.50 0.44
C ILE A 32 17.67 23.17 -0.38
N GLY A 33 17.85 22.76 -1.63
CA GLY A 33 16.71 22.40 -2.47
C GLY A 33 17.11 22.15 -3.93
N ARG A 34 16.11 21.81 -4.75
CA ARG A 34 16.33 21.53 -6.18
C ARG A 34 16.41 22.80 -7.05
N HIS A 35 15.97 23.94 -6.53
CA HIS A 35 15.98 25.19 -7.29
C HIS A 35 17.42 25.74 -7.42
N PRO A 36 17.82 26.26 -8.62
CA PRO A 36 19.17 26.81 -8.84
C PRO A 36 19.57 27.97 -7.91
N ALA A 37 18.60 28.66 -7.28
CA ALA A 37 18.87 29.73 -6.32
C ALA A 37 19.20 29.21 -4.91
N CYS A 38 19.14 27.90 -4.65
CA CYS A 38 19.60 27.32 -3.39
C CYS A 38 21.13 27.24 -3.37
N ALA A 39 21.74 27.66 -2.26
CA ALA A 39 23.19 27.61 -2.10
C ALA A 39 23.72 26.17 -2.08
N LEU A 40 22.90 25.23 -1.61
CA LEU A 40 23.14 23.79 -1.78
C LEU A 40 22.04 23.21 -2.68
N GLN A 41 22.37 23.09 -3.97
CA GLN A 41 21.45 22.53 -4.96
C GLN A 41 21.62 21.02 -5.05
N LEU A 42 20.50 20.28 -4.94
CA LEU A 42 20.43 18.81 -5.02
C LEU A 42 19.44 18.40 -6.12
N SER A 43 19.90 17.69 -7.13
CA SER A 43 19.09 17.24 -8.29
C SER A 43 18.39 15.91 -8.03
N ASP A 44 17.67 15.80 -6.88
CA ASP A 44 16.95 14.61 -6.49
C ASP A 44 15.43 14.90 -6.52
N ASP A 45 14.63 14.00 -7.09
CA ASP A 45 13.18 14.20 -7.26
C ASP A 45 12.40 14.22 -5.94
N VAL A 46 12.96 13.63 -4.87
CA VAL A 46 12.40 13.67 -3.51
C VAL A 46 12.61 15.03 -2.87
N VAL A 47 13.58 15.83 -3.35
CA VAL A 47 13.91 17.14 -2.81
C VAL A 47 13.02 18.24 -3.42
N SER A 48 12.31 19.00 -2.60
CA SER A 48 11.49 20.15 -3.01
C SER A 48 12.35 21.27 -3.63
N ARG A 49 11.74 22.18 -4.40
CA ARG A 49 12.46 23.35 -4.99
C ARG A 49 13.21 24.15 -3.93
N GLN A 50 12.59 24.44 -2.81
CA GLN A 50 13.18 24.96 -1.56
C GLN A 50 12.74 23.96 -0.50
N HIS A 51 13.65 23.15 0.02
CA HIS A 51 13.31 22.05 0.90
C HIS A 51 13.55 22.41 2.36
N ALA A 52 14.74 22.89 2.66
CA ALA A 52 15.14 23.26 4.01
C ALA A 52 16.00 24.52 4.01
N GLU A 53 16.08 25.19 5.15
CA GLU A 53 16.99 26.29 5.42
C GLU A 53 17.84 25.97 6.65
N VAL A 54 19.14 26.24 6.53
CA VAL A 54 20.06 26.22 7.66
C VAL A 54 20.38 27.66 8.01
N CYS A 55 19.90 28.12 9.18
CA CYS A 55 20.01 29.49 9.60
C CYS A 55 20.73 29.62 10.95
N TRP A 56 21.46 30.75 11.12
CA TRP A 56 22.12 31.13 12.38
C TRP A 56 21.22 32.08 13.15
N GLU A 57 20.64 31.62 14.26
CA GLU A 57 19.75 32.37 15.15
C GLU A 57 20.12 32.08 16.61
N ASP A 58 20.00 33.03 17.51
CA ASP A 58 20.21 32.90 18.95
C ASP A 58 21.55 32.20 19.32
N ASN A 59 22.62 32.57 18.60
CA ASN A 59 23.96 32.01 18.78
C ASN A 59 24.08 30.50 18.52
N GLN A 60 23.20 29.98 17.65
CA GLN A 60 23.13 28.55 17.28
C GLN A 60 22.70 28.39 15.84
N TRP A 61 23.17 27.29 15.20
CA TRP A 61 22.67 26.86 13.91
C TRP A 61 21.37 26.09 14.06
N TRP A 62 20.40 26.37 13.16
CA TRP A 62 19.10 25.70 13.11
C TRP A 62 18.87 25.11 11.73
N LEU A 63 18.28 23.92 11.66
CA LEU A 63 17.72 23.33 10.45
C LEU A 63 16.20 23.51 10.49
N VAL A 64 15.66 24.14 9.45
CA VAL A 64 14.22 24.47 9.34
C VAL A 64 13.67 23.84 8.06
N ASP A 65 12.58 23.09 8.16
CA ASP A 65 11.83 22.60 7.00
C ASP A 65 10.98 23.74 6.41
N LEU A 66 11.16 24.04 5.13
CA LEU A 66 10.42 25.08 4.40
C LEU A 66 9.09 24.56 3.84
N GLN A 67 8.35 23.77 4.62
CA GLN A 67 7.10 23.11 4.22
C GLN A 67 7.33 22.23 2.97
N SER A 68 8.38 21.45 3.00
CA SER A 68 8.75 20.58 1.91
C SER A 68 7.71 19.46 1.70
N ALA A 69 7.58 18.97 0.46
CA ALA A 69 6.59 17.95 0.12
C ALA A 69 6.83 16.61 0.84
N ASN A 70 8.09 16.29 1.14
CA ASN A 70 8.49 14.99 1.70
C ASN A 70 9.09 15.09 3.12
N GLY A 71 9.15 16.29 3.70
CA GLY A 71 9.63 16.56 5.07
C GLY A 71 11.14 16.43 5.25
N VAL A 72 11.64 16.98 6.37
CA VAL A 72 13.03 16.83 6.84
C VAL A 72 13.06 15.84 7.99
N PHE A 73 14.03 14.93 8.00
CA PHE A 73 14.17 13.90 9.02
C PHE A 73 15.52 14.00 9.72
N MET A 74 15.53 13.89 11.05
CA MET A 74 16.74 13.73 11.86
C MET A 74 16.56 12.48 12.73
N ASP A 75 17.52 11.57 12.67
CA ASP A 75 17.46 10.29 13.38
C ASP A 75 16.17 9.50 13.16
N GLY A 76 15.66 9.54 11.90
CA GLY A 76 14.42 8.87 11.50
C GLY A 76 13.11 9.54 11.95
N THR A 77 13.19 10.69 12.63
CA THR A 77 12.01 11.46 13.08
C THR A 77 11.84 12.71 12.22
N SER A 78 10.61 12.96 11.76
CA SER A 78 10.30 14.19 11.01
C SER A 78 10.39 15.42 11.91
N VAL A 79 11.13 16.46 11.45
CA VAL A 79 11.38 17.68 12.20
C VAL A 79 10.97 18.93 11.39
N GLN A 80 10.42 19.90 12.07
CA GLN A 80 10.06 21.20 11.48
C GLN A 80 11.16 22.26 11.71
N LYS A 81 11.72 22.31 12.91
CA LYS A 81 12.85 23.16 13.30
C LYS A 81 13.65 22.42 14.39
N VAL A 82 14.96 22.26 14.18
CA VAL A 82 15.84 21.53 15.11
C VAL A 82 17.20 22.21 15.20
N PRO A 83 17.82 22.33 16.40
CA PRO A 83 19.14 22.90 16.56
C PRO A 83 20.22 21.97 16.04
N LEU A 84 21.23 22.51 15.34
CA LEU A 84 22.41 21.79 14.88
C LEU A 84 23.59 22.13 15.78
N SER A 85 24.08 21.15 16.55
CA SER A 85 25.24 21.31 17.46
C SER A 85 26.21 20.15 17.28
N GLY A 86 27.50 20.45 17.26
CA GLY A 86 28.54 19.43 17.08
C GLY A 86 28.50 18.79 15.69
N ASN A 87 28.27 17.48 15.61
CA ASN A 87 28.14 16.74 14.37
C ASN A 87 26.89 15.86 14.39
N GLY A 88 26.28 15.63 13.23
CA GLY A 88 25.08 14.83 13.10
C GLY A 88 24.71 14.61 11.64
N ARG A 89 23.51 14.03 11.43
CA ARG A 89 22.97 13.72 10.09
C ARG A 89 21.51 14.10 10.02
N PHE A 90 21.08 14.56 8.84
CA PHE A 90 19.67 14.74 8.52
C PHE A 90 19.39 14.28 7.09
N GLN A 91 18.13 13.96 6.79
CA GLN A 91 17.68 13.43 5.52
C GLN A 91 16.55 14.28 4.95
N LEU A 92 16.57 14.54 3.65
CA LEU A 92 15.55 15.31 2.93
C LEU A 92 14.52 14.37 2.29
N GLY A 93 13.40 14.14 2.99
CA GLY A 93 12.42 13.13 2.64
C GLY A 93 12.80 11.73 3.14
N SER A 94 11.82 10.85 3.37
CA SER A 94 12.02 9.51 3.95
C SER A 94 12.88 8.55 3.12
N ALA A 95 13.09 8.84 1.83
CA ALA A 95 13.90 8.05 0.90
C ALA A 95 14.91 8.90 0.12
N GLY A 96 15.10 10.18 0.50
CA GLY A 96 15.96 11.12 -0.20
C GLY A 96 17.39 11.16 0.34
N PRO A 97 18.19 12.12 -0.10
CA PRO A 97 19.61 12.22 0.22
C PRO A 97 19.86 12.49 1.71
N ILE A 98 20.90 11.85 2.24
CA ILE A 98 21.40 12.02 3.61
C ILE A 98 22.55 13.02 3.58
N LEU A 99 22.50 14.00 4.49
CA LEU A 99 23.53 15.03 4.66
C LEU A 99 24.06 14.96 6.10
N ALA A 100 25.39 14.83 6.21
CA ALA A 100 26.06 14.99 7.49
C ALA A 100 26.44 16.46 7.69
N PHE A 101 26.42 16.92 8.92
CA PHE A 101 26.86 18.26 9.30
C PHE A 101 27.89 18.23 10.42
N GLN A 102 28.78 19.25 10.42
CA GLN A 102 29.75 19.49 11.45
C GLN A 102 29.84 21.00 11.75
N VAL A 103 29.56 21.40 12.98
CA VAL A 103 29.67 22.77 13.47
C VAL A 103 31.02 22.95 14.18
N GLU A 104 31.82 23.90 13.75
CA GLU A 104 33.07 24.23 14.42
C GLU A 104 32.77 24.95 15.74
N SER A 105 33.29 24.42 16.86
CA SER A 105 33.25 25.08 18.15
C SER A 105 34.22 26.26 18.11
N PRO A 106 33.85 27.50 18.57
CA PRO A 106 34.80 28.58 18.71
C PRO A 106 35.89 28.17 19.67
N SER A 107 37.13 28.17 19.21
CA SER A 107 38.29 28.01 20.10
C SER A 107 38.28 29.14 21.13
N PRO A 108 38.47 28.85 22.44
CA PRO A 108 38.60 29.90 23.44
C PRO A 108 39.79 30.82 23.11
N PRO A 109 39.67 32.15 23.31
CA PRO A 109 40.78 33.06 23.05
C PRO A 109 41.98 32.67 23.91
N VAL A 110 43.13 32.51 23.27
CA VAL A 110 44.40 32.32 23.95
C VAL A 110 44.70 33.61 24.71
N PRO A 111 44.93 33.60 26.06
CA PRO A 111 45.29 34.79 26.80
C PRO A 111 46.65 35.30 26.34
N ASP A 112 46.74 36.58 26.04
CA ASP A 112 48.00 37.26 25.70
C ASP A 112 48.89 37.36 26.95
N LEU A 113 49.97 36.61 26.94
CA LEU A 113 50.93 36.42 28.04
C LEU A 113 51.97 37.54 28.10
N SER A 114 51.73 38.70 27.52
CA SER A 114 52.73 39.81 27.44
C SER A 114 52.77 40.79 28.61
N THR A 115 51.96 40.57 29.68
CA THR A 115 51.92 41.49 30.84
C THR A 115 51.87 40.77 32.18
N MET A 116 52.92 40.05 32.55
CA MET A 116 53.17 39.70 33.95
C MET A 116 54.64 39.93 34.31
N PRO A 117 54.95 40.50 35.52
CA PRO A 117 56.30 40.85 35.92
C PRO A 117 57.14 39.59 36.19
N THR A 118 58.37 39.60 35.70
CA THR A 118 59.33 38.57 35.89
C THR A 118 59.90 38.67 37.34
N GLU A 119 59.55 37.75 38.22
CA GLU A 119 60.38 37.45 39.37
C GLU A 119 61.38 36.33 38.97
N VAL A 120 62.65 36.75 38.99
CA VAL A 120 63.80 35.86 38.70
C VAL A 120 64.03 35.00 39.94
N LEU A 121 63.80 33.69 39.85
CA LEU A 121 64.41 32.69 40.73
C LEU A 121 65.38 31.85 39.87
N ASP A 122 66.64 32.11 40.14
CA ASP A 122 67.81 31.43 39.57
C ASP A 122 67.84 29.95 39.95
N SER A 123 67.77 29.05 38.98
CA SER A 123 68.24 27.68 39.12
C SER A 123 68.43 27.04 37.71
N GLY A 124 69.64 26.81 37.39
CA GLY A 124 70.32 25.98 36.41
C GLY A 124 69.65 25.46 35.14
N PRO A 125 70.38 25.10 34.10
CA PRO A 125 69.85 24.75 32.77
C PRO A 125 69.12 23.44 32.79
N GLY A 126 67.77 23.49 32.99
CA GLY A 126 66.89 22.37 32.83
C GLY A 126 66.15 22.51 31.49
N THR A 127 66.34 21.53 30.65
CA THR A 127 65.60 21.35 29.41
C THR A 127 64.09 21.53 29.59
N ALA A 128 63.44 22.33 28.74
CA ALA A 128 61.99 22.45 28.71
C ALA A 128 61.32 21.12 28.66
N PRO A 129 60.24 20.87 29.43
CA PRO A 129 59.54 19.60 29.41
C PRO A 129 58.93 19.37 28.02
N PRO A 130 59.06 18.18 27.44
CA PRO A 130 58.45 17.90 26.15
C PRO A 130 56.91 17.98 26.28
N ASP A 131 56.33 18.74 25.37
CA ASP A 131 54.88 18.98 25.27
C ASP A 131 54.18 17.73 24.65
N ASP A 132 54.64 16.55 25.06
CA ASP A 132 54.17 15.27 24.52
C ASP A 132 53.30 14.53 25.56
N LEU A 133 51.99 14.46 25.27
CA LEU A 133 51.01 13.68 26.01
C LEU A 133 51.46 12.21 26.21
N ALA A 134 52.27 11.69 25.31
CA ALA A 134 52.88 10.35 25.38
C ALA A 134 53.86 10.22 26.53
N HIS A 135 54.67 11.26 26.78
CA HIS A 135 55.60 11.29 27.90
C HIS A 135 54.88 11.27 29.25
N TYR A 136 53.81 12.08 29.41
CA TYR A 136 52.98 12.06 30.63
C TYR A 136 52.24 10.73 30.81
N LYS A 137 51.76 10.12 29.70
CA LYS A 137 51.15 8.78 29.75
C LYS A 137 52.18 7.71 30.20
N SER A 138 53.40 7.71 29.68
CA SER A 138 54.43 6.75 30.04
C SER A 138 54.85 6.95 31.51
N HIS A 139 55.05 8.19 31.94
CA HIS A 139 55.48 8.50 33.32
C HIS A 139 54.42 8.14 34.38
N TYR A 140 53.16 8.47 34.16
CA TYR A 140 52.10 8.20 35.13
C TYR A 140 51.40 6.85 34.98
N PHE A 141 51.45 6.23 33.81
CA PHE A 141 50.68 5.00 33.47
C PHE A 141 51.52 3.91 32.79
N GLY A 142 52.85 4.13 32.59
CA GLY A 142 53.77 3.11 32.05
C GLY A 142 53.89 1.91 33.00
N LYS A 143 54.12 0.71 32.43
CA LYS A 143 54.36 -0.55 33.19
C LYS A 143 55.86 -0.76 33.45
N ASP A 144 56.54 0.15 34.15
CA ASP A 144 57.91 -0.16 34.62
C ASP A 144 57.79 -0.80 36.00
N GLU A 145 58.16 -2.08 36.10
CA GLU A 145 58.06 -2.93 37.27
C GLU A 145 59.12 -2.64 38.37
N ASN A 146 60.07 -1.69 38.16
CA ASN A 146 61.19 -1.47 39.08
C ASN A 146 61.37 -0.07 39.65
N GLU A 147 60.42 0.85 39.46
CA GLU A 147 60.46 2.15 40.14
C GLU A 147 59.59 2.15 41.42
N THR A 148 60.17 2.52 42.53
CA THR A 148 59.45 2.85 43.79
C THR A 148 58.62 4.13 43.52
N LEU A 149 57.39 3.95 43.07
CA LEU A 149 56.46 5.01 42.79
C LEU A 149 56.24 5.89 44.00
N GLY A 150 56.52 7.20 43.87
CA GLY A 150 56.25 8.17 44.91
C GLY A 150 54.77 8.16 45.32
N VAL A 151 54.48 8.44 46.59
CA VAL A 151 53.13 8.43 47.20
C VAL A 151 52.13 9.25 46.34
N HIS A 152 52.58 10.34 45.76
CA HIS A 152 51.76 11.21 44.88
C HIS A 152 51.32 10.49 43.60
N THR A 153 52.24 9.80 42.93
CA THR A 153 51.95 9.06 41.70
C THR A 153 50.97 7.91 41.94
N MET A 154 51.07 7.23 43.09
CA MET A 154 50.12 6.19 43.50
C MET A 154 48.74 6.75 43.79
N MET A 155 48.62 7.94 44.40
CA MET A 155 47.34 8.59 44.64
C MET A 155 46.66 9.02 43.33
N VAL A 156 47.40 9.59 42.39
CA VAL A 156 46.87 9.96 41.05
C VAL A 156 46.36 8.74 40.28
N ARG A 157 47.12 7.64 40.27
CA ARG A 157 46.70 6.38 39.62
C ARG A 157 45.43 5.80 40.27
N ARG A 158 45.29 5.83 41.59
CA ARG A 158 44.10 5.37 42.29
C ARG A 158 42.89 6.27 42.00
N ALA A 159 43.04 7.58 42.02
CA ALA A 159 41.96 8.53 41.69
C ALA A 159 41.47 8.33 40.24
N PHE A 160 42.40 8.17 39.30
CA PHE A 160 42.08 7.96 37.90
C PHE A 160 41.37 6.59 37.66
N ALA A 161 41.84 5.53 38.32
CA ALA A 161 41.20 4.21 38.25
C ALA A 161 39.78 4.25 38.84
N GLU A 162 39.55 5.03 39.91
CA GLU A 162 38.21 5.16 40.51
C GLU A 162 37.27 5.96 39.62
N VAL A 163 37.73 7.06 38.98
CA VAL A 163 36.96 7.83 38.01
C VAL A 163 36.62 6.98 36.80
N GLN A 164 37.58 6.24 36.23
CA GLN A 164 37.32 5.34 35.11
C GLN A 164 36.33 4.23 35.47
N ARG A 165 36.45 3.66 36.69
CA ARG A 165 35.49 2.64 37.16
C ARG A 165 34.07 3.20 37.27
N ARG A 166 33.91 4.40 37.83
CA ARG A 166 32.60 5.09 37.93
C ARG A 166 32.02 5.38 36.55
N GLN A 167 32.84 5.93 35.66
CA GLN A 167 32.40 6.19 34.26
C GLN A 167 31.99 4.89 33.56
N ARG A 168 32.76 3.81 33.66
CA ARG A 168 32.40 2.50 33.07
C ARG A 168 31.06 1.99 33.60
N ILE A 169 30.83 2.06 34.92
CA ILE A 169 29.56 1.64 35.51
C ILE A 169 28.42 2.50 34.99
N THR A 170 28.60 3.84 34.93
CA THR A 170 27.58 4.75 34.39
C THR A 170 27.28 4.45 32.93
N TYR A 171 28.28 4.26 32.09
CA TYR A 171 28.07 3.91 30.67
C TYR A 171 27.37 2.54 30.51
N LEU A 172 27.78 1.54 31.29
CA LEU A 172 27.15 0.22 31.25
C LEU A 172 25.69 0.27 31.73
N THR A 173 25.39 1.08 32.75
CA THR A 173 23.98 1.27 33.19
C THR A 173 23.16 2.00 32.15
N ILE A 174 23.66 3.05 31.51
CA ILE A 174 22.98 3.76 30.43
C ILE A 174 22.73 2.81 29.24
N ILE A 175 23.76 2.07 28.81
CA ILE A 175 23.64 1.08 27.73
C ILE A 175 22.59 0.00 28.12
N GLY A 176 22.61 -0.47 29.35
CA GLY A 176 21.65 -1.45 29.87
C GLY A 176 20.22 -0.92 29.83
N ILE A 177 19.98 0.33 30.22
CA ILE A 177 18.65 0.99 30.16
C ILE A 177 18.20 1.15 28.74
N VAL A 178 19.06 1.62 27.83
CA VAL A 178 18.74 1.79 26.39
C VAL A 178 18.38 0.44 25.76
N LEU A 179 19.16 -0.60 26.04
CA LEU A 179 18.89 -1.95 25.55
C LEU A 179 17.54 -2.49 26.06
N LEU A 180 17.25 -2.26 27.34
CA LEU A 180 15.98 -2.66 27.95
C LEU A 180 14.78 -1.93 27.31
N LEU A 181 14.91 -0.63 27.02
CA LEU A 181 13.90 0.16 26.31
C LEU A 181 13.70 -0.36 24.88
N LEU A 182 14.77 -0.68 24.16
CA LEU A 182 14.71 -1.26 22.83
C LEU A 182 14.01 -2.63 22.83
N VAL A 183 14.30 -3.47 23.79
CA VAL A 183 13.62 -4.78 23.96
C VAL A 183 12.14 -4.57 24.29
N ALA A 184 11.82 -3.65 25.19
CA ALA A 184 10.44 -3.36 25.57
C ALA A 184 9.62 -2.82 24.38
N THR A 185 10.17 -1.86 23.64
CA THR A 185 9.52 -1.31 22.42
C THR A 185 9.36 -2.37 21.34
N GLY A 186 10.36 -3.22 21.13
CA GLY A 186 10.29 -4.37 20.22
C GLY A 186 9.21 -5.37 20.64
N ALA A 187 9.10 -5.68 21.92
CA ALA A 187 8.06 -6.58 22.44
C ALA A 187 6.66 -6.01 22.26
N VAL A 188 6.45 -4.70 22.52
CA VAL A 188 5.17 -4.01 22.28
C VAL A 188 4.82 -3.99 20.80
N ALA A 189 5.78 -3.69 19.93
CA ALA A 189 5.59 -3.69 18.48
C ALA A 189 5.20 -5.09 17.98
N LEU A 190 5.89 -6.14 18.45
CA LEU A 190 5.59 -7.53 18.11
C LEU A 190 4.19 -7.96 18.60
N HIS A 191 3.83 -7.56 19.83
CA HIS A 191 2.50 -7.84 20.38
C HIS A 191 1.41 -7.17 19.53
N LYS A 192 1.54 -5.87 19.22
CA LYS A 192 0.61 -5.15 18.35
C LYS A 192 0.52 -5.77 16.96
N HIS A 193 1.67 -6.14 16.37
CA HIS A 193 1.68 -6.80 15.07
C HIS A 193 0.89 -8.12 15.09
N ARG A 194 1.12 -8.98 16.10
CA ARG A 194 0.37 -10.24 16.28
C ARG A 194 -1.13 -9.99 16.45
N GLN A 195 -1.52 -8.94 17.17
CA GLN A 195 -2.91 -8.56 17.37
C GLN A 195 -3.58 -8.15 16.04
N VAL A 196 -2.91 -7.32 15.22
CA VAL A 196 -3.40 -6.92 13.90
C VAL A 196 -3.55 -8.12 12.97
N VAL A 197 -2.56 -9.02 12.94
CA VAL A 197 -2.64 -10.26 12.13
C VAL A 197 -3.83 -11.12 12.56
N LYS A 198 -4.06 -11.27 13.87
CA LYS A 198 -5.21 -12.01 14.41
C LYS A 198 -6.55 -11.36 14.02
N GLN A 199 -6.65 -10.03 14.12
CA GLN A 199 -7.85 -9.28 13.71
C GLN A 199 -8.13 -9.42 12.22
N ARG A 200 -7.10 -9.31 11.36
CA ARG A 200 -7.24 -9.54 9.90
C ARG A 200 -7.77 -10.94 9.59
N LYS A 201 -7.25 -11.95 10.30
CA LYS A 201 -7.71 -13.32 10.15
C LYS A 201 -9.18 -13.48 10.53
N LEU A 202 -9.60 -12.93 11.68
CA LEU A 202 -10.98 -12.98 12.15
C LEU A 202 -11.92 -12.21 11.19
N ALA A 203 -11.52 -11.05 10.72
CA ALA A 203 -12.29 -10.28 9.75
C ALA A 203 -12.52 -11.07 8.45
N ALA A 204 -11.48 -11.72 7.93
CA ALA A 204 -11.62 -12.58 6.76
C ALA A 204 -12.54 -13.77 7.01
N ASP A 205 -12.47 -14.40 8.20
CA ASP A 205 -13.37 -15.51 8.57
C ASP A 205 -14.83 -15.03 8.61
N VAL A 206 -15.10 -13.86 9.18
CA VAL A 206 -16.44 -13.24 9.19
C VAL A 206 -16.92 -12.96 7.77
N PHE A 207 -16.06 -12.34 6.93
CA PHE A 207 -16.39 -12.04 5.54
C PHE A 207 -16.81 -13.30 4.75
N TYR A 208 -15.99 -14.33 4.77
CA TYR A 208 -16.28 -15.55 4.01
C TYR A 208 -17.44 -16.35 4.60
N THR A 209 -17.69 -16.27 5.91
CA THR A 209 -18.92 -16.82 6.52
C THR A 209 -20.14 -16.10 6.00
N MET A 210 -20.10 -14.78 5.90
CA MET A 210 -21.18 -13.95 5.32
C MET A 210 -21.44 -14.33 3.85
N ARG A 211 -20.37 -14.57 3.06
CA ARG A 211 -20.51 -15.03 1.67
C ARG A 211 -21.16 -16.42 1.57
N SER A 212 -20.84 -17.34 2.48
CA SER A 212 -21.50 -18.64 2.56
C SER A 212 -23.01 -18.51 2.83
N LEU A 213 -23.40 -17.66 3.77
CA LEU A 213 -24.82 -17.39 4.05
C LEU A 213 -25.54 -16.76 2.85
N GLU A 214 -24.86 -15.96 2.06
CA GLU A 214 -25.42 -15.40 0.82
C GLU A 214 -25.78 -16.48 -0.18
N ILE A 215 -24.91 -17.49 -0.35
CA ILE A 215 -25.20 -18.66 -1.19
C ILE A 215 -26.41 -19.42 -0.66
N ASP A 216 -26.46 -19.64 0.65
CA ASP A 216 -27.60 -20.35 1.29
C ASP A 216 -28.90 -19.57 1.09
N LEU A 217 -28.86 -18.22 1.21
CA LEU A 217 -30.02 -17.38 0.91
C LEU A 217 -30.49 -17.48 -0.54
N ILE A 218 -29.56 -17.48 -1.51
CA ILE A 218 -29.89 -17.64 -2.93
C ILE A 218 -30.62 -18.97 -3.15
N LYS A 219 -30.11 -20.07 -2.56
CA LYS A 219 -30.72 -21.39 -2.66
C LYS A 219 -32.09 -21.46 -1.99
N LEU A 220 -32.21 -20.98 -0.74
CA LEU A 220 -33.47 -20.96 0.01
C LEU A 220 -34.55 -20.13 -0.70
N LYS A 221 -34.18 -18.97 -1.29
CA LYS A 221 -35.15 -18.14 -2.01
C LYS A 221 -35.59 -18.80 -3.31
N ALA A 222 -34.70 -19.50 -4.02
CA ALA A 222 -35.07 -20.29 -5.20
C ALA A 222 -36.04 -21.45 -4.84
N GLU A 223 -35.80 -22.14 -3.71
CA GLU A 223 -36.71 -23.17 -3.21
C GLU A 223 -38.07 -22.58 -2.76
N ALA A 224 -38.06 -21.40 -2.13
CA ALA A 224 -39.26 -20.72 -1.68
C ALA A 224 -40.22 -20.33 -2.81
N GLU A 225 -39.68 -19.97 -4.00
CA GLU A 225 -40.48 -19.68 -5.19
C GLU A 225 -41.31 -20.89 -5.64
N HIS A 226 -40.79 -22.11 -5.41
CA HIS A 226 -41.49 -23.35 -5.75
C HIS A 226 -42.45 -23.83 -4.69
N LEU A 227 -42.14 -23.67 -3.37
CA LEU A 227 -42.84 -24.34 -2.29
C LEU A 227 -43.86 -23.46 -1.57
N ARG A 228 -43.83 -22.12 -1.66
CA ARG A 228 -44.68 -21.14 -0.94
C ARG A 228 -44.87 -21.45 0.55
N SER A 229 -43.86 -22.04 1.20
CA SER A 229 -43.95 -22.50 2.60
C SER A 229 -43.66 -21.38 3.58
N VAL A 230 -44.50 -21.25 4.63
CA VAL A 230 -44.25 -20.34 5.75
C VAL A 230 -42.96 -20.68 6.48
N GLN A 231 -42.66 -21.99 6.60
CA GLN A 231 -41.42 -22.46 7.23
C GLN A 231 -40.16 -21.94 6.50
N THR A 232 -40.16 -21.98 5.16
CA THR A 232 -39.08 -21.48 4.34
C THR A 232 -38.89 -19.97 4.50
N LYS A 233 -39.99 -19.22 4.67
CA LYS A 233 -39.92 -17.79 4.93
C LYS A 233 -39.24 -17.47 6.28
N ILE A 234 -39.59 -18.20 7.34
CA ILE A 234 -38.95 -18.04 8.66
C ILE A 234 -37.45 -18.37 8.57
N GLN A 235 -37.07 -19.38 7.82
CA GLN A 235 -35.65 -19.71 7.60
C GLN A 235 -34.93 -18.58 6.87
N ILE A 236 -35.51 -18.03 5.82
CA ILE A 236 -34.92 -16.90 5.05
C ILE A 236 -34.69 -15.70 5.99
N ASP A 237 -35.74 -15.29 6.76
CA ASP A 237 -35.66 -14.18 7.70
C ASP A 237 -34.54 -14.42 8.76
N GLY A 238 -34.40 -15.66 9.22
CA GLY A 238 -33.34 -16.05 10.16
C GLY A 238 -31.93 -15.90 9.59
N VAL A 239 -31.72 -16.35 8.35
CA VAL A 239 -30.42 -16.26 7.67
C VAL A 239 -30.10 -14.80 7.29
N GLU A 240 -31.11 -14.01 6.88
CA GLU A 240 -30.93 -12.57 6.60
C GLU A 240 -30.48 -11.81 7.86
N ASN A 241 -31.14 -12.03 8.99
CA ASN A 241 -30.75 -11.44 10.28
C ASN A 241 -29.33 -11.84 10.71
N GLN A 242 -28.95 -13.09 10.47
CA GLN A 242 -27.58 -13.54 10.77
C GLN A 242 -26.54 -12.88 9.86
N LYS A 243 -26.84 -12.77 8.56
CA LYS A 243 -25.99 -12.06 7.59
C LYS A 243 -25.79 -10.61 8.00
N GLU A 244 -26.86 -9.89 8.38
CA GLU A 244 -26.77 -8.48 8.80
C GLU A 244 -25.88 -8.30 10.03
N LYS A 245 -25.98 -9.17 11.04
CA LYS A 245 -25.10 -9.13 12.22
C LYS A 245 -23.62 -9.36 11.86
N LEU A 246 -23.35 -10.26 10.92
CA LEU A 246 -22.00 -10.50 10.45
C LEU A 246 -21.46 -9.33 9.64
N GLU A 247 -22.29 -8.68 8.84
CA GLU A 247 -21.94 -7.48 8.08
C GLU A 247 -21.57 -6.32 9.01
N GLN A 248 -22.33 -6.08 10.06
CA GLN A 248 -22.00 -5.10 11.10
C GLN A 248 -20.65 -5.44 11.77
N SER A 249 -20.45 -6.70 12.14
CA SER A 249 -19.19 -7.16 12.74
C SER A 249 -18.01 -6.97 11.79
N TYR A 250 -18.19 -7.26 10.50
CA TYR A 250 -17.17 -7.05 9.47
C TYR A 250 -16.81 -5.57 9.32
N ASN A 251 -17.81 -4.70 9.26
CA ASN A 251 -17.61 -3.25 9.16
C ASN A 251 -16.81 -2.71 10.35
N ASN A 252 -17.05 -3.19 11.57
CA ASN A 252 -16.27 -2.85 12.75
C ASN A 252 -14.78 -3.28 12.61
N TYR A 253 -14.50 -4.45 11.99
CA TYR A 253 -13.13 -4.86 11.70
C TYR A 253 -12.48 -3.99 10.64
N VAL A 254 -13.18 -3.67 9.56
CA VAL A 254 -12.70 -2.78 8.50
C VAL A 254 -12.30 -1.42 9.05
N GLU A 255 -13.12 -0.87 9.94
CA GLU A 255 -12.86 0.39 10.63
C GLU A 255 -11.67 0.28 11.59
N SER A 256 -11.66 -0.73 12.47
CA SER A 256 -10.59 -0.93 13.47
C SER A 256 -9.23 -1.20 12.84
N LEU A 257 -9.19 -1.87 11.70
CA LEU A 257 -8.00 -2.14 10.91
C LEU A 257 -7.61 -0.97 10.00
N ASN A 258 -8.44 0.08 9.95
CA ASN A 258 -8.23 1.27 9.12
C ASN A 258 -7.96 0.92 7.65
N VAL A 259 -8.73 -0.04 7.10
CA VAL A 259 -8.53 -0.59 5.75
C VAL A 259 -8.61 0.51 4.68
N TYR A 260 -9.51 1.48 4.86
CA TYR A 260 -9.66 2.65 3.98
C TYR A 260 -8.90 3.87 4.52
N SER A 261 -7.65 3.68 4.96
CA SER A 261 -6.83 4.72 5.59
C SER A 261 -6.61 5.95 4.70
N ARG A 262 -6.20 7.06 5.32
CA ARG A 262 -5.86 8.31 4.61
C ARG A 262 -4.64 8.17 3.66
N GLY A 263 -3.83 7.12 3.83
CA GLY A 263 -2.70 6.82 2.96
C GLY A 263 -3.09 6.26 1.58
N LEU A 264 -4.35 5.79 1.40
CA LEU A 264 -4.84 5.29 0.13
C LEU A 264 -5.42 6.42 -0.73
N SER A 265 -5.08 6.41 -2.01
CA SER A 265 -5.72 7.28 -2.99
C SER A 265 -7.21 6.92 -3.15
N GLU A 266 -8.03 7.87 -3.62
CA GLU A 266 -9.46 7.60 -3.89
C GLU A 266 -9.65 6.49 -4.94
N LYS A 267 -8.71 6.35 -5.88
CA LYS A 267 -8.73 5.27 -6.87
C LYS A 267 -8.54 3.90 -6.21
N GLU A 268 -7.57 3.77 -5.31
CA GLU A 268 -7.34 2.53 -4.55
C GLU A 268 -8.54 2.17 -3.66
N LYS A 269 -9.17 3.15 -3.02
CA LYS A 269 -10.37 2.93 -2.23
C LYS A 269 -11.54 2.38 -3.07
N ILE A 270 -11.68 2.85 -4.32
CA ILE A 270 -12.69 2.30 -5.24
C ILE A 270 -12.34 0.87 -5.64
N ILE A 271 -11.07 0.56 -5.91
CA ILE A 271 -10.61 -0.80 -6.22
C ILE A 271 -10.95 -1.75 -5.06
N LEU A 272 -10.65 -1.37 -3.81
CA LEU A 272 -11.00 -2.16 -2.62
C LEU A 272 -12.51 -2.39 -2.51
N ARG A 273 -13.33 -1.33 -2.64
CA ARG A 273 -14.79 -1.45 -2.59
C ARG A 273 -15.32 -2.34 -3.71
N MET A 274 -14.74 -2.28 -4.90
CA MET A 274 -15.16 -3.12 -6.02
C MET A 274 -14.78 -4.58 -5.79
N ALA A 275 -13.61 -4.88 -5.20
CA ALA A 275 -13.23 -6.22 -4.79
C ALA A 275 -14.26 -6.80 -3.80
N HIS A 276 -14.63 -6.02 -2.79
CA HIS A 276 -15.69 -6.39 -1.83
C HIS A 276 -17.02 -6.69 -2.51
N ARG A 277 -17.47 -5.84 -3.46
CA ARG A 277 -18.72 -6.05 -4.21
C ARG A 277 -18.72 -7.32 -5.05
N PHE A 278 -17.57 -7.69 -5.58
CA PHE A 278 -17.40 -8.97 -6.28
C PHE A 278 -17.12 -10.16 -5.36
N GLY A 279 -17.25 -9.98 -4.05
CA GLY A 279 -17.15 -11.08 -3.09
C GLY A 279 -15.72 -11.48 -2.71
N GLU A 280 -14.76 -10.57 -2.90
CA GLU A 280 -13.40 -10.76 -2.44
C GLU A 280 -13.11 -9.91 -1.19
N CYS A 281 -12.47 -10.54 -0.20
CA CYS A 281 -12.10 -9.85 1.03
C CYS A 281 -10.99 -8.83 0.78
N GLU A 282 -11.30 -7.54 0.82
CA GLU A 282 -10.37 -6.46 0.55
C GLU A 282 -9.21 -6.39 1.55
N ILE A 283 -9.41 -6.89 2.78
CA ILE A 283 -8.37 -6.96 3.81
C ILE A 283 -7.22 -7.89 3.39
N ASN A 284 -7.53 -8.88 2.56
CA ASN A 284 -6.59 -9.91 2.08
C ASN A 284 -6.18 -9.69 0.62
N MET A 285 -6.46 -8.52 0.05
CA MET A 285 -6.08 -8.20 -1.32
C MET A 285 -4.56 -8.39 -1.50
N PRO A 286 -4.11 -9.12 -2.53
CA PRO A 286 -2.69 -9.33 -2.79
C PRO A 286 -1.97 -8.00 -3.06
N SER A 287 -0.72 -7.91 -2.62
CA SER A 287 0.15 -6.78 -2.98
C SER A 287 0.30 -6.71 -4.51
N GLY A 288 0.28 -5.50 -5.07
CA GLY A 288 0.37 -5.28 -6.52
C GLY A 288 -0.93 -5.46 -7.29
N PHE A 289 -2.02 -5.98 -6.68
CA PHE A 289 -3.31 -6.13 -7.38
C PHE A 289 -3.88 -4.77 -7.82
N ALA A 290 -3.78 -3.75 -6.97
CA ALA A 290 -4.26 -2.42 -7.32
C ALA A 290 -3.47 -1.81 -8.50
N ASP A 291 -2.16 -2.00 -8.55
CA ASP A 291 -1.30 -1.53 -9.64
C ASP A 291 -1.65 -2.25 -10.95
N GLU A 292 -1.89 -3.56 -10.89
CA GLU A 292 -2.34 -4.35 -12.03
C GLU A 292 -3.69 -3.83 -12.56
N VAL A 293 -4.67 -3.60 -11.69
CA VAL A 293 -5.96 -3.01 -12.06
C VAL A 293 -5.77 -1.62 -12.69
N MET A 294 -4.86 -0.80 -12.17
CA MET A 294 -4.56 0.52 -12.74
C MET A 294 -3.98 0.41 -14.16
N ALA A 295 -3.19 -0.63 -14.46
CA ALA A 295 -2.71 -0.89 -15.82
C ALA A 295 -3.86 -1.20 -16.78
N PHE A 296 -4.85 -2.02 -16.36
CA PHE A 296 -6.04 -2.29 -17.16
C PHE A 296 -6.98 -1.07 -17.27
N ILE A 297 -7.05 -0.22 -16.25
CA ILE A 297 -7.76 1.08 -16.34
C ILE A 297 -7.11 1.95 -17.41
N ALA A 298 -5.78 2.02 -17.47
CA ALA A 298 -5.06 2.77 -18.50
C ALA A 298 -5.35 2.23 -19.90
N GLN A 299 -5.52 0.93 -20.09
CA GLN A 299 -5.95 0.34 -21.38
C GLN A 299 -7.37 0.82 -21.77
N TRP A 300 -8.32 0.88 -20.83
CA TRP A 300 -9.64 1.43 -21.12
C TRP A 300 -9.60 2.93 -21.43
N GLN A 301 -8.69 3.68 -20.83
CA GLN A 301 -8.49 5.12 -21.06
C GLN A 301 -7.84 5.42 -22.42
N SER A 302 -7.09 4.48 -23.00
CA SER A 302 -6.41 4.67 -24.29
C SER A 302 -7.35 4.86 -25.48
N GLY A 303 -8.66 4.65 -25.29
CA GLY A 303 -9.65 4.76 -26.35
C GLY A 303 -11.04 5.17 -25.86
N ARG A 304 -11.96 5.35 -26.82
CA ARG A 304 -13.36 5.70 -26.53
C ARG A 304 -14.28 4.48 -26.39
N ARG A 305 -13.74 3.26 -26.37
CA ARG A 305 -14.53 2.02 -26.38
C ARG A 305 -15.58 2.00 -25.27
N LEU A 306 -15.16 2.18 -24.00
CA LEU A 306 -16.06 2.12 -22.85
C LEU A 306 -17.14 3.21 -22.92
N ALA A 307 -16.75 4.47 -23.17
CA ALA A 307 -17.69 5.59 -23.27
C ALA A 307 -18.75 5.36 -24.37
N ASN A 308 -18.33 4.88 -25.52
CA ASN A 308 -19.23 4.60 -26.63
C ASN A 308 -20.23 3.47 -26.31
N VAL A 309 -19.76 2.42 -25.63
CA VAL A 309 -20.60 1.29 -25.20
C VAL A 309 -21.63 1.76 -24.18
N ILE A 310 -21.21 2.53 -23.15
CA ILE A 310 -22.12 3.07 -22.14
C ILE A 310 -23.17 4.00 -22.75
N ALA A 311 -22.75 4.91 -23.65
CA ALA A 311 -23.69 5.81 -24.34
C ALA A 311 -24.73 5.03 -25.17
N ARG A 312 -24.30 3.97 -25.88
CA ARG A 312 -25.21 3.09 -26.63
C ARG A 312 -26.16 2.35 -25.69
N ALA A 313 -25.66 1.78 -24.59
CA ALA A 313 -26.46 1.06 -23.62
C ALA A 313 -27.53 1.95 -22.96
N LYS A 314 -27.19 3.21 -22.65
CA LYS A 314 -28.16 4.21 -22.16
C LYS A 314 -29.26 4.47 -23.19
N ARG A 315 -28.88 4.75 -24.44
CA ARG A 315 -29.83 5.05 -25.54
C ARG A 315 -30.79 3.89 -25.82
N LEU A 316 -30.31 2.63 -25.72
CA LEU A 316 -31.10 1.44 -25.99
C LEU A 316 -31.86 0.91 -24.76
N GLY A 317 -31.71 1.55 -23.59
CA GLY A 317 -32.36 1.12 -22.35
C GLY A 317 -31.88 -0.24 -21.82
N TYR A 318 -30.67 -0.65 -22.18
CA TYR A 318 -30.14 -1.98 -21.78
C TYR A 318 -29.77 -2.03 -20.30
N ILE A 319 -29.22 -0.93 -19.74
CA ILE A 319 -28.71 -0.91 -18.37
C ILE A 319 -29.77 -1.33 -17.36
N PRO A 320 -30.94 -0.68 -17.25
CA PRO A 320 -31.94 -1.04 -16.23
C PRO A 320 -32.50 -2.46 -16.40
N ARG A 321 -32.52 -2.97 -17.64
CA ARG A 321 -33.01 -4.33 -17.92
C ARG A 321 -32.00 -5.40 -17.49
N ILE A 322 -30.70 -5.20 -17.78
CA ILE A 322 -29.63 -6.09 -17.32
C ILE A 322 -29.56 -6.08 -15.79
N VAL A 323 -29.56 -4.88 -15.17
CA VAL A 323 -29.54 -4.76 -13.71
C VAL A 323 -30.73 -5.47 -13.05
N ARG A 324 -31.91 -5.36 -13.62
CA ARG A 324 -33.11 -6.07 -13.12
C ARG A 324 -32.96 -7.59 -13.24
N ALA A 325 -32.43 -8.10 -14.35
CA ALA A 325 -32.19 -9.54 -14.52
C ALA A 325 -31.16 -10.05 -13.49
N MET A 326 -30.07 -9.30 -13.25
CA MET A 326 -29.11 -9.64 -12.22
C MET A 326 -29.73 -9.60 -10.81
N ALA A 327 -30.46 -8.54 -10.49
CA ALA A 327 -31.13 -8.40 -9.18
C ALA A 327 -32.14 -9.52 -8.92
N LYS A 328 -32.89 -9.96 -9.94
CA LYS A 328 -33.81 -11.10 -9.85
C LYS A 328 -33.09 -12.39 -9.44
N GLN A 329 -31.85 -12.55 -9.84
CA GLN A 329 -31.00 -13.69 -9.46
C GLN A 329 -30.11 -13.40 -8.24
N GLN A 330 -30.30 -12.26 -7.55
CA GLN A 330 -29.52 -11.81 -6.39
C GLN A 330 -28.02 -11.66 -6.69
N LEU A 331 -27.69 -11.29 -7.91
CA LEU A 331 -26.33 -11.09 -8.39
C LEU A 331 -25.93 -9.61 -8.33
N PRO A 332 -24.64 -9.30 -8.14
CA PRO A 332 -24.12 -7.96 -8.26
C PRO A 332 -24.45 -7.35 -9.65
N PRO A 333 -25.05 -6.14 -9.71
CA PRO A 333 -25.35 -5.49 -10.99
C PRO A 333 -24.10 -5.22 -11.83
N GLN A 334 -22.92 -5.24 -11.23
CA GLN A 334 -21.63 -5.08 -11.88
C GLN A 334 -21.31 -6.16 -12.93
N PHE A 335 -22.03 -7.29 -12.95
CA PHE A 335 -21.96 -8.26 -14.06
C PHE A 335 -22.42 -7.69 -15.39
N PHE A 336 -23.02 -6.49 -15.40
CA PHE A 336 -23.20 -5.69 -16.60
C PHE A 336 -21.91 -5.54 -17.42
N TYR A 337 -20.74 -5.37 -16.74
CA TYR A 337 -19.44 -5.20 -17.40
C TYR A 337 -18.91 -6.49 -18.05
N LEU A 338 -19.45 -7.66 -17.68
CA LEU A 338 -19.17 -8.91 -18.39
C LEU A 338 -19.70 -8.82 -19.84
N ALA A 339 -20.95 -8.40 -20.05
CA ALA A 339 -21.48 -8.21 -21.40
C ALA A 339 -20.78 -7.08 -22.18
N VAL A 340 -20.25 -6.07 -21.49
CA VAL A 340 -19.37 -5.05 -22.11
C VAL A 340 -18.11 -5.73 -22.66
N GLN A 341 -17.49 -6.63 -21.92
CA GLN A 341 -16.27 -7.33 -22.34
C GLN A 341 -16.56 -8.33 -23.47
N GLU A 342 -17.65 -9.11 -23.39
CA GLU A 342 -18.00 -10.14 -24.35
C GLU A 342 -18.27 -9.58 -25.76
N SER A 343 -19.09 -8.55 -25.87
CA SER A 343 -19.59 -8.11 -27.18
C SER A 343 -19.70 -6.61 -27.36
N ASN A 344 -19.22 -5.81 -26.42
CA ASN A 344 -19.56 -4.39 -26.33
C ASN A 344 -21.07 -4.14 -26.27
N LEU A 345 -21.84 -5.02 -25.62
CA LEU A 345 -23.31 -5.00 -25.56
C LEU A 345 -23.98 -5.09 -26.95
N ASN A 346 -23.39 -5.82 -27.88
CA ASN A 346 -23.94 -6.07 -29.19
C ASN A 346 -24.69 -7.40 -29.21
N ASN A 347 -26.01 -7.36 -29.29
CA ASN A 347 -26.85 -8.55 -29.35
C ASN A 347 -26.73 -9.36 -30.66
N ARG A 348 -26.10 -8.78 -31.69
CA ARG A 348 -25.81 -9.44 -32.99
C ARG A 348 -24.31 -9.76 -33.14
N ALA A 349 -23.58 -9.86 -32.05
CA ALA A 349 -22.17 -10.25 -32.10
C ALA A 349 -22.06 -11.74 -32.46
N VAL A 350 -21.15 -12.04 -33.37
CA VAL A 350 -20.83 -13.42 -33.78
C VAL A 350 -19.34 -13.62 -33.54
N GLY A 351 -19.03 -14.61 -32.75
CA GLY A 351 -17.66 -14.99 -32.41
C GLY A 351 -17.00 -15.88 -33.46
N PRO A 352 -15.71 -16.19 -33.29
CA PRO A 352 -15.01 -17.11 -34.16
C PRO A 352 -15.52 -18.57 -34.00
N ARG A 353 -15.31 -19.38 -35.03
CA ARG A 353 -15.59 -20.81 -34.95
C ARG A 353 -14.59 -21.49 -34.00
N THR A 354 -15.10 -22.20 -33.03
CA THR A 354 -14.31 -22.97 -32.07
C THR A 354 -14.76 -24.46 -32.05
N ARG A 355 -14.02 -25.32 -31.37
CA ARG A 355 -14.45 -26.71 -31.14
C ARG A 355 -15.74 -26.83 -30.33
N PHE A 356 -16.18 -25.79 -29.67
CA PHE A 356 -17.42 -25.71 -28.90
C PHE A 356 -18.59 -25.08 -29.68
N GLY A 357 -18.38 -24.79 -30.95
CA GLY A 357 -19.29 -24.08 -31.82
C GLY A 357 -18.96 -22.57 -31.88
N ILE A 358 -19.88 -21.79 -32.42
CA ILE A 358 -19.77 -20.35 -32.59
C ILE A 358 -20.56 -19.67 -31.48
N ALA A 359 -19.89 -18.83 -30.71
CA ALA A 359 -20.53 -17.99 -29.69
C ALA A 359 -21.33 -16.86 -30.37
N LYS A 360 -22.55 -16.57 -29.91
CA LYS A 360 -23.42 -15.55 -30.48
C LYS A 360 -24.09 -14.68 -29.42
N GLY A 361 -24.46 -13.50 -29.85
CA GLY A 361 -25.24 -12.56 -29.07
C GLY A 361 -24.45 -11.73 -28.06
N MET A 362 -25.17 -10.96 -27.27
CA MET A 362 -24.59 -10.03 -26.28
C MET A 362 -23.69 -10.73 -25.27
N TRP A 363 -24.07 -11.93 -24.85
CA TRP A 363 -23.43 -12.72 -23.79
C TRP A 363 -22.51 -13.81 -24.32
N GLN A 364 -22.32 -13.88 -25.64
CA GLN A 364 -21.45 -14.84 -26.33
C GLN A 364 -21.66 -16.30 -25.91
N PHE A 365 -22.94 -16.71 -25.84
CA PHE A 365 -23.28 -18.10 -25.57
C PHE A 365 -22.82 -19.04 -26.68
N ILE A 366 -22.10 -20.10 -26.33
CA ILE A 366 -21.92 -21.25 -27.21
C ILE A 366 -23.22 -22.08 -27.28
N PRO A 367 -23.49 -22.83 -28.37
CA PRO A 367 -24.77 -23.54 -28.56
C PRO A 367 -25.19 -24.40 -27.37
N SER A 368 -24.30 -25.26 -26.88
CA SER A 368 -24.60 -26.21 -25.80
C SER A 368 -24.95 -25.49 -24.47
N THR A 369 -24.29 -24.38 -24.15
CA THR A 369 -24.61 -23.58 -22.97
C THR A 369 -25.94 -22.85 -23.14
N ALA A 370 -26.21 -22.29 -24.33
CA ALA A 370 -27.47 -21.64 -24.64
C ALA A 370 -28.66 -22.59 -24.43
N GLU A 371 -28.59 -23.80 -25.03
CA GLU A 371 -29.62 -24.80 -24.92
C GLU A 371 -29.84 -25.28 -23.46
N LYS A 372 -28.76 -25.41 -22.67
CA LYS A 372 -28.84 -25.72 -21.24
C LYS A 372 -29.63 -24.67 -20.43
N TYR A 373 -29.56 -23.41 -20.83
CA TYR A 373 -30.29 -22.30 -20.19
C TYR A 373 -31.57 -21.88 -20.93
N GLY A 374 -32.12 -22.80 -21.75
CA GLY A 374 -33.43 -22.68 -22.35
C GLY A 374 -33.50 -21.78 -23.58
N LEU A 375 -32.39 -21.41 -24.17
CA LEU A 375 -32.34 -20.66 -25.43
C LEU A 375 -32.41 -21.63 -26.62
N ARG A 376 -33.27 -21.34 -27.58
CA ARG A 376 -33.29 -22.06 -28.85
C ARG A 376 -32.21 -21.49 -29.77
N THR A 377 -31.39 -22.38 -30.30
CA THR A 377 -30.42 -22.06 -31.34
C THR A 377 -31.11 -22.12 -32.70
N GLY A 378 -30.79 -21.17 -33.56
CA GLY A 378 -31.39 -21.11 -34.90
C GLY A 378 -30.69 -22.07 -35.90
N PRO A 379 -31.20 -22.16 -37.15
CA PRO A 379 -30.63 -23.02 -38.18
C PRO A 379 -29.19 -22.67 -38.57
N LEU A 380 -28.77 -21.40 -38.38
CA LEU A 380 -27.38 -20.96 -38.61
C LEU A 380 -26.51 -21.02 -37.37
N LYS A 381 -26.81 -21.88 -36.38
CA LYS A 381 -26.08 -21.93 -35.09
C LYS A 381 -24.58 -22.18 -35.25
N ASP A 382 -24.18 -22.88 -36.29
CA ASP A 382 -22.79 -23.27 -36.59
C ASP A 382 -22.18 -22.41 -37.73
N GLU A 383 -22.90 -21.41 -38.20
CA GLU A 383 -22.44 -20.49 -39.23
C GLU A 383 -22.09 -19.11 -38.62
N PRO A 384 -21.01 -18.44 -39.12
CA PRO A 384 -20.57 -17.15 -38.60
C PRO A 384 -21.43 -15.98 -39.11
N GLU A 385 -22.75 -16.18 -39.05
CA GLU A 385 -23.73 -15.22 -39.52
C GLU A 385 -24.79 -14.94 -38.47
N VAL A 386 -25.39 -13.76 -38.56
CA VAL A 386 -26.53 -13.36 -37.72
C VAL A 386 -27.76 -14.20 -38.10
N ASP A 387 -28.45 -14.72 -37.10
CA ASP A 387 -29.63 -15.56 -37.28
C ASP A 387 -30.80 -15.01 -36.44
N PRO A 388 -31.81 -14.38 -37.09
CA PRO A 388 -32.97 -13.85 -36.38
C PRO A 388 -33.76 -14.85 -35.56
N LEU A 389 -33.61 -16.17 -35.84
CA LEU A 389 -34.28 -17.25 -35.13
C LEU A 389 -33.45 -17.76 -33.94
N ASP A 390 -32.20 -17.32 -33.78
CA ASP A 390 -31.31 -17.71 -32.72
C ASP A 390 -31.55 -16.83 -31.48
N GLU A 391 -32.11 -17.40 -30.42
CA GLU A 391 -32.45 -16.68 -29.19
C GLU A 391 -31.22 -16.18 -28.39
N ARG A 392 -30.02 -16.62 -28.75
CA ARG A 392 -28.77 -16.01 -28.23
C ARG A 392 -28.61 -14.56 -28.63
N GLU A 393 -29.21 -14.19 -29.77
CA GLU A 393 -29.23 -12.83 -30.31
C GLU A 393 -30.44 -12.00 -29.85
N ASP A 394 -31.42 -12.64 -29.16
CA ASP A 394 -32.49 -11.92 -28.48
C ASP A 394 -31.99 -11.34 -27.16
N PHE A 395 -32.08 -10.00 -27.06
CA PHE A 395 -31.58 -9.27 -25.89
C PHE A 395 -32.24 -9.74 -24.57
N ALA A 396 -33.57 -9.91 -24.58
CA ALA A 396 -34.30 -10.19 -23.35
C ALA A 396 -34.02 -11.63 -22.88
N LYS A 397 -34.21 -12.60 -23.79
CA LYS A 397 -34.03 -14.03 -23.51
C LYS A 397 -32.60 -14.35 -23.12
N SER A 398 -31.63 -13.86 -23.89
CA SER A 398 -30.22 -14.12 -23.61
C SER A 398 -29.75 -13.46 -22.30
N THR A 399 -30.34 -12.33 -21.91
CA THR A 399 -30.02 -11.67 -20.62
C THR A 399 -30.56 -12.45 -19.44
N GLU A 400 -31.77 -12.96 -19.50
CA GLU A 400 -32.34 -13.84 -18.45
C GLU A 400 -31.54 -15.15 -18.32
N ALA A 401 -31.20 -15.77 -19.47
CA ALA A 401 -30.37 -16.96 -19.51
C ALA A 401 -28.97 -16.72 -18.92
N ALA A 402 -28.36 -15.58 -19.25
CA ALA A 402 -27.05 -15.20 -18.72
C ALA A 402 -27.08 -14.97 -17.19
N ALA A 403 -28.12 -14.30 -16.69
CA ALA A 403 -28.30 -14.12 -15.25
C ALA A 403 -28.43 -15.48 -14.53
N SER A 404 -29.18 -16.43 -15.12
CA SER A 404 -29.31 -17.79 -14.57
C SER A 404 -28.00 -18.55 -14.60
N TYR A 405 -27.25 -18.47 -15.70
CA TYR A 405 -25.93 -19.11 -15.82
C TYR A 405 -24.93 -18.54 -14.81
N ILE A 406 -24.87 -17.21 -14.70
CA ILE A 406 -23.98 -16.52 -13.73
C ILE A 406 -24.35 -16.92 -12.30
N ARG A 407 -25.66 -17.01 -11.95
CA ARG A 407 -26.11 -17.48 -10.64
C ARG A 407 -25.62 -18.90 -10.37
N ASP A 408 -25.78 -19.80 -11.34
CA ASP A 408 -25.36 -21.20 -11.17
C ASP A 408 -23.86 -21.28 -10.91
N LEU A 409 -23.04 -20.51 -11.65
CA LEU A 409 -21.60 -20.39 -11.39
C LEU A 409 -21.32 -19.80 -9.98
N TYR A 410 -22.09 -18.78 -9.59
CA TYR A 410 -21.93 -18.07 -8.31
C TYR A 410 -22.23 -18.95 -7.09
N THR A 411 -23.09 -19.95 -7.25
CA THR A 411 -23.49 -20.89 -6.20
C THR A 411 -22.69 -22.19 -6.18
N THR A 412 -21.69 -22.33 -7.03
CA THR A 412 -20.73 -23.46 -7.01
C THR A 412 -19.61 -23.27 -5.99
N ASP A 413 -18.56 -24.05 -6.07
CA ASP A 413 -17.31 -23.84 -5.32
C ASP A 413 -16.62 -22.49 -5.62
N ALA A 414 -17.14 -21.68 -6.56
CA ALA A 414 -16.75 -20.26 -6.71
C ALA A 414 -17.19 -19.40 -5.52
N GLN A 415 -18.07 -19.90 -4.66
CA GLN A 415 -18.39 -19.40 -3.31
C GLN A 415 -18.68 -17.90 -3.24
N ALA A 416 -19.58 -17.43 -4.13
CA ALA A 416 -19.97 -16.04 -4.24
C ALA A 416 -18.81 -15.07 -4.63
N SER A 417 -17.73 -15.57 -5.21
CA SER A 417 -16.69 -14.77 -5.83
C SER A 417 -17.02 -14.41 -7.27
N GLY A 418 -17.37 -13.15 -7.53
CA GLY A 418 -17.65 -12.67 -8.87
C GLY A 418 -16.46 -12.78 -9.82
N LEU A 419 -15.23 -12.69 -9.29
CA LEU A 419 -14.00 -12.83 -10.11
C LEU A 419 -13.76 -14.29 -10.51
N LEU A 420 -14.05 -15.26 -9.65
CA LEU A 420 -14.03 -16.68 -10.02
C LEU A 420 -15.12 -17.02 -11.02
N VAL A 421 -16.30 -16.40 -10.91
CA VAL A 421 -17.38 -16.53 -11.89
C VAL A 421 -16.95 -16.03 -13.26
N MET A 422 -16.31 -14.87 -13.35
CA MET A 422 -15.77 -14.33 -14.60
C MET A 422 -14.73 -15.27 -15.22
N ALA A 423 -13.81 -15.79 -14.40
CA ALA A 423 -12.83 -16.77 -14.86
C ALA A 423 -13.51 -18.05 -15.37
N SER A 424 -14.54 -18.53 -14.66
CA SER A 424 -15.31 -19.72 -15.04
C SER A 424 -16.13 -19.50 -16.32
N TYR A 425 -16.66 -18.33 -16.52
CA TYR A 425 -17.41 -17.95 -17.72
C TYR A 425 -16.54 -18.01 -18.97
N ASN A 426 -15.33 -17.44 -18.90
CA ASN A 426 -14.39 -17.39 -20.03
C ASN A 426 -13.66 -18.72 -20.27
N TRP A 427 -13.04 -19.28 -19.22
CA TRP A 427 -12.17 -20.46 -19.38
C TRP A 427 -12.90 -21.79 -19.26
N GLY A 428 -14.11 -21.75 -18.73
CA GLY A 428 -14.97 -22.90 -18.47
C GLY A 428 -14.93 -23.34 -17.01
N GLU A 429 -16.11 -23.55 -16.46
CA GLU A 429 -16.38 -23.88 -15.06
C GLU A 429 -15.50 -25.03 -14.54
N ARG A 430 -15.45 -26.17 -15.25
CA ARG A 430 -14.72 -27.37 -14.81
C ARG A 430 -13.23 -27.10 -14.57
N ARG A 431 -12.60 -26.25 -15.37
CA ARG A 431 -11.17 -25.96 -15.25
C ARG A 431 -10.89 -25.09 -14.02
N VAL A 432 -11.66 -24.06 -13.82
CA VAL A 432 -11.52 -23.17 -12.66
C VAL A 432 -11.82 -23.96 -11.38
N LEU A 433 -12.92 -24.71 -11.34
CA LEU A 433 -13.29 -25.52 -10.18
C LEU A 433 -12.26 -26.59 -9.85
N SER A 434 -11.63 -27.23 -10.84
CA SER A 434 -10.58 -28.24 -10.58
C SER A 434 -9.38 -27.64 -9.85
N LEU A 435 -9.00 -26.38 -10.16
CA LEU A 435 -7.94 -25.68 -9.44
C LEU A 435 -8.40 -25.26 -8.03
N ILE A 436 -9.60 -24.76 -7.91
CA ILE A 436 -10.17 -24.32 -6.62
C ILE A 436 -10.34 -25.52 -5.67
N GLN A 437 -10.81 -26.67 -6.17
CA GLN A 437 -11.00 -27.89 -5.38
C GLN A 437 -9.69 -28.51 -4.90
N SER A 438 -8.56 -28.18 -5.51
CA SER A 438 -7.24 -28.55 -5.00
C SER A 438 -6.82 -27.75 -3.76
N LEU A 439 -7.53 -26.69 -3.43
CA LEU A 439 -7.38 -25.91 -2.20
C LEU A 439 -8.25 -26.49 -1.08
N PRO A 440 -7.92 -26.25 0.22
CA PRO A 440 -8.75 -26.71 1.33
C PRO A 440 -10.22 -26.29 1.15
N ALA A 441 -11.16 -27.15 1.51
CA ALA A 441 -12.61 -26.93 1.38
C ALA A 441 -13.12 -25.86 2.36
N ASN A 442 -12.65 -24.63 2.19
CA ASN A 442 -12.96 -23.49 3.02
C ASN A 442 -13.07 -22.24 2.11
N PRO A 443 -14.15 -21.45 2.20
CA PRO A 443 -14.32 -20.21 1.42
C PRO A 443 -13.13 -19.26 1.50
N ARG A 444 -12.46 -19.20 2.65
CA ARG A 444 -11.27 -18.38 2.86
C ARG A 444 -10.07 -18.82 2.02
N GLU A 445 -9.99 -20.11 1.65
CA GLU A 445 -8.92 -20.65 0.80
C GLU A 445 -9.36 -20.77 -0.66
N ARG A 446 -10.67 -20.92 -0.94
CA ARG A 446 -11.27 -21.07 -2.28
C ARG A 446 -11.81 -19.73 -2.78
N ASN A 447 -10.92 -18.79 -3.11
CA ASN A 447 -11.27 -17.46 -3.62
C ASN A 447 -10.30 -17.03 -4.74
N PHE A 448 -10.60 -15.94 -5.40
CA PHE A 448 -9.80 -15.45 -6.52
C PHE A 448 -8.38 -15.04 -6.10
N TRP A 449 -8.21 -14.46 -4.90
CA TRP A 449 -6.90 -14.11 -4.38
C TRP A 449 -5.96 -15.33 -4.32
N LYS A 450 -6.47 -16.44 -3.83
CA LYS A 450 -5.72 -17.70 -3.76
C LYS A 450 -5.48 -18.30 -5.13
N LEU A 451 -6.44 -18.18 -6.05
CA LEU A 451 -6.29 -18.66 -7.41
C LEU A 451 -5.13 -17.95 -8.11
N ILE A 452 -5.10 -16.60 -8.09
CA ILE A 452 -4.05 -15.86 -8.80
C ILE A 452 -2.69 -15.91 -8.10
N THR A 453 -2.63 -16.04 -6.77
CA THR A 453 -1.34 -16.12 -6.05
C THR A 453 -0.71 -17.49 -6.12
N LYS A 454 -1.50 -18.57 -6.22
CA LYS A 454 -0.99 -19.93 -6.18
C LYS A 454 -0.93 -20.61 -7.55
N TYR A 455 -1.78 -20.21 -8.48
CA TYR A 455 -1.96 -20.88 -9.77
C TYR A 455 -1.90 -19.93 -10.97
N ARG A 456 -1.23 -18.77 -10.84
CA ARG A 456 -1.12 -17.79 -11.94
C ARG A 456 -0.55 -18.43 -13.22
N ASP A 457 0.42 -19.31 -13.06
CA ASP A 457 1.07 -20.07 -14.14
C ASP A 457 0.14 -21.05 -14.88
N LYS A 458 -0.97 -21.45 -14.25
CA LYS A 458 -1.97 -22.36 -14.82
C LYS A 458 -3.16 -21.64 -15.45
N ILE A 459 -3.33 -20.36 -15.14
CA ILE A 459 -4.40 -19.52 -15.70
C ILE A 459 -3.94 -18.98 -17.05
N PRO A 460 -4.68 -19.22 -18.16
CA PRO A 460 -4.35 -18.60 -19.44
C PRO A 460 -4.32 -17.08 -19.34
N ASP A 461 -3.37 -16.45 -20.04
CA ASP A 461 -3.26 -14.98 -20.07
C ASP A 461 -4.54 -14.32 -20.63
N GLU A 462 -5.23 -14.99 -21.55
CA GLU A 462 -6.53 -14.55 -22.04
C GLU A 462 -7.56 -14.44 -20.91
N THR A 463 -7.68 -15.47 -20.06
CA THR A 463 -8.62 -15.48 -18.93
C THR A 463 -8.22 -14.46 -17.87
N TYR A 464 -6.92 -14.33 -17.59
CA TYR A 464 -6.40 -13.32 -16.68
C TYR A 464 -6.77 -11.91 -17.16
N THR A 465 -6.43 -11.59 -18.40
CA THR A 465 -6.77 -10.31 -19.05
C THR A 465 -8.28 -10.05 -19.06
N TYR A 466 -9.08 -11.09 -19.32
CA TYR A 466 -10.53 -11.01 -19.32
C TYR A 466 -11.09 -10.57 -17.96
N VAL A 467 -10.69 -11.23 -16.88
CA VAL A 467 -11.16 -10.89 -15.53
C VAL A 467 -10.75 -9.48 -15.14
N PHE A 468 -9.48 -9.12 -15.33
CA PHE A 468 -8.98 -7.79 -14.99
C PHE A 468 -9.59 -6.69 -15.84
N SER A 469 -9.88 -6.93 -17.14
CA SER A 469 -10.57 -5.97 -17.99
C SER A 469 -12.00 -5.67 -17.51
N ILE A 470 -12.76 -6.70 -17.12
CA ILE A 470 -14.12 -6.53 -16.57
C ILE A 470 -14.05 -5.79 -15.23
N PHE A 471 -13.15 -6.21 -14.35
CA PHE A 471 -12.98 -5.59 -13.05
C PHE A 471 -12.60 -4.11 -13.18
N ALA A 472 -11.64 -3.78 -14.04
CA ALA A 472 -11.24 -2.40 -14.31
C ALA A 472 -12.39 -1.55 -14.88
N ALA A 473 -13.19 -2.10 -15.81
CA ALA A 473 -14.37 -1.42 -16.33
C ALA A 473 -15.40 -1.15 -15.21
N ALA A 474 -15.60 -2.10 -14.28
CA ALA A 474 -16.48 -1.91 -13.14
C ALA A 474 -15.96 -0.85 -12.16
N VAL A 475 -14.64 -0.82 -11.91
CA VAL A 475 -13.97 0.22 -11.10
C VAL A 475 -14.17 1.60 -11.73
N ILE A 476 -13.92 1.74 -13.02
CA ILE A 476 -14.18 2.99 -13.76
C ILE A 476 -15.65 3.39 -13.63
N GLY A 477 -16.57 2.46 -13.82
CA GLY A 477 -18.00 2.70 -13.78
C GLY A 477 -18.52 3.15 -12.42
N GLU A 478 -17.83 2.88 -11.33
CA GLU A 478 -18.22 3.35 -9.99
C GLU A 478 -18.04 4.86 -9.82
N ASN A 479 -16.95 5.43 -10.37
CA ASN A 479 -16.72 6.87 -10.42
C ASN A 479 -15.99 7.26 -11.71
N PRO A 480 -16.68 7.30 -12.86
CA PRO A 480 -16.04 7.47 -14.15
C PRO A 480 -15.21 8.77 -14.27
N ARG A 481 -15.66 9.86 -13.64
CA ARG A 481 -14.98 11.16 -13.70
C ARG A 481 -13.60 11.12 -13.03
N LEU A 482 -13.46 10.36 -11.94
CA LEU A 482 -12.16 10.17 -11.27
C LEU A 482 -11.14 9.48 -12.19
N PHE A 483 -11.63 8.69 -13.15
CA PHE A 483 -10.82 7.99 -14.14
C PHE A 483 -10.80 8.68 -15.50
N GLY A 484 -11.21 9.95 -15.58
CA GLY A 484 -11.12 10.76 -16.81
C GLY A 484 -12.19 10.46 -17.86
N PHE A 485 -13.30 9.81 -17.51
CA PHE A 485 -14.43 9.58 -18.41
C PHE A 485 -15.54 10.60 -18.17
N ASP A 486 -16.13 11.10 -19.26
CA ASP A 486 -17.23 12.05 -19.20
C ASP A 486 -18.60 11.36 -19.28
N PHE A 487 -18.87 10.50 -18.29
CA PHE A 487 -20.20 9.94 -18.05
C PHE A 487 -20.39 9.66 -16.56
N ASP A 488 -21.64 9.63 -16.09
CA ASP A 488 -21.96 9.31 -14.70
C ASP A 488 -22.07 7.79 -14.52
N ASN A 489 -21.93 7.33 -13.26
CA ASN A 489 -22.05 5.91 -12.92
C ASN A 489 -23.29 5.30 -13.60
N PRO A 490 -23.12 4.38 -14.56
CA PRO A 490 -24.24 3.85 -15.33
C PRO A 490 -25.20 3.02 -14.49
N LEU A 491 -24.73 2.46 -13.37
CA LEU A 491 -25.53 1.60 -12.49
C LEU A 491 -26.25 2.38 -11.37
N SER A 492 -25.95 3.68 -11.17
CA SER A 492 -26.56 4.50 -10.12
C SER A 492 -28.07 4.74 -10.34
N LEU A 493 -28.52 4.81 -11.57
CA LEU A 493 -29.93 5.03 -11.91
C LEU A 493 -30.82 3.78 -11.68
N ALA A 494 -30.21 2.61 -11.61
CA ALA A 494 -30.92 1.35 -11.42
C ALA A 494 -31.26 1.07 -9.94
N ASN A 495 -30.65 1.80 -9.00
CA ASN A 495 -30.91 1.69 -7.55
C ASN A 495 -32.01 2.64 -7.05
N ARG A 496 -32.70 3.39 -7.93
CA ARG A 496 -33.87 4.17 -7.55
C ARG A 496 -35.09 3.25 -7.66
N PRO A 497 -35.80 2.97 -6.54
CA PRO A 497 -37.11 2.32 -6.62
C PRO A 497 -38.00 3.22 -7.48
N GLY A 498 -38.57 2.66 -8.57
CA GLY A 498 -39.55 3.27 -9.41
C GLY A 498 -40.92 3.33 -8.72
#